data_96358e792ce859d83a07a9a880843ff3
#
_entry.id   96358e792ce859d83a07a9a880843ff3
#
_cell.length_a   1.000
_cell.length_b   1.000
_cell.length_c   1.000
_cell.angle_alpha   90.00
_cell.angle_beta   90.00
_cell.angle_gamma   90.00
#
_symmetry.space_group_name_H-M   'P 1'
#
loop_
_entity.id
_entity.type
_entity.pdbx_description
1 polymer ?
#
loop_
_entity_poly.entity_id
_entity_poly.type
_entity_poly.pdbx_seq_one_letter_code
_entity_poly.pdbx_strand_id
1 'polypeptide(L)'
;MLEAKEFTAREIAALTWEQFHFTLPLSLGGFLLMLSPLIIAAFVGRSADSTDMLAIHYVTLGVANPVAYAALRMQPVAIQFRPEYDGDRRLLAYAIAAGAVLGLIPFAFSLPCIGDWYFGHYQNVPPRILDTVKLAIGIYSFICIIHAVRGRIEGIAAARKCPKTVMAGQIAYTVGLFCTCLVMLPLGIAGWKIAVTAIIVAPVCTTIAVYAMLNLPKSVRTT
;
A
#
# COMPACT_ATOMS: atom_id res chain seq x y z
N MET A 1 16.49 -32.51 22.44
CA MET A 1 17.70 -32.55 21.62
C MET A 1 17.22 -32.66 20.18
N LEU A 2 17.20 -31.58 19.42
CA LEU A 2 16.81 -31.60 18.01
C LEU A 2 18.06 -32.07 17.24
N GLU A 3 18.04 -33.25 16.68
CA GLU A 3 19.07 -33.71 15.75
C GLU A 3 19.14 -32.74 14.57
N ALA A 4 20.26 -32.08 14.41
CA ALA A 4 20.54 -31.27 13.23
C ALA A 4 20.66 -32.21 12.02
N LYS A 5 19.63 -32.23 11.18
CA LYS A 5 19.64 -33.01 9.95
C LYS A 5 20.70 -32.39 9.03
N GLU A 6 21.78 -33.12 8.78
CA GLU A 6 22.78 -32.71 7.78
C GLU A 6 22.15 -32.78 6.39
N PHE A 7 21.98 -31.62 5.74
CA PHE A 7 21.48 -31.57 4.37
C PHE A 7 22.61 -31.83 3.37
N THR A 8 22.36 -32.65 2.39
CA THR A 8 23.30 -32.85 1.27
C THR A 8 23.39 -31.59 0.41
N ALA A 9 24.51 -31.39 -0.28
CA ALA A 9 24.70 -30.21 -1.16
C ALA A 9 23.61 -30.09 -2.23
N ARG A 10 23.06 -31.23 -2.71
CA ARG A 10 21.92 -31.24 -3.64
C ARG A 10 20.62 -30.77 -3.01
N GLU A 11 20.34 -31.17 -1.78
CA GLU A 11 19.12 -30.69 -1.05
C GLU A 11 19.20 -29.21 -0.76
N ILE A 12 20.38 -28.71 -0.36
CA ILE A 12 20.63 -27.28 -0.15
C ILE A 12 20.40 -26.51 -1.47
N ALA A 13 20.93 -26.98 -2.59
CA ALA A 13 20.74 -26.31 -3.88
C ALA A 13 19.26 -26.31 -4.31
N ALA A 14 18.54 -27.42 -4.11
CA ALA A 14 17.12 -27.52 -4.42
C ALA A 14 16.27 -26.55 -3.57
N LEU A 15 16.52 -26.51 -2.25
CA LEU A 15 15.85 -25.59 -1.33
C LEU A 15 16.15 -24.12 -1.67
N THR A 16 17.40 -23.81 -2.00
CA THR A 16 17.81 -22.45 -2.40
C THR A 16 17.09 -22.03 -3.68
N TRP A 17 16.98 -22.94 -4.65
CA TRP A 17 16.29 -22.69 -5.91
C TRP A 17 14.78 -22.47 -5.71
N GLU A 18 14.14 -23.28 -4.88
CA GLU A 18 12.73 -23.14 -4.52
C GLU A 18 12.50 -21.77 -3.81
N GLN A 19 13.38 -21.42 -2.88
CA GLN A 19 13.31 -20.17 -2.16
C GLN A 19 13.53 -18.96 -3.08
N PHE A 20 14.45 -19.05 -4.03
CA PHE A 20 14.68 -18.01 -5.04
C PHE A 20 13.43 -17.78 -5.90
N HIS A 21 12.82 -18.85 -6.43
CA HIS A 21 11.60 -18.76 -7.21
C HIS A 21 10.40 -18.20 -6.42
N PHE A 22 10.36 -18.44 -5.11
CA PHE A 22 9.35 -17.86 -4.25
C PHE A 22 9.62 -16.37 -3.96
N THR A 23 10.87 -16.03 -3.69
CA THR A 23 11.24 -14.68 -3.24
C THR A 23 11.33 -13.69 -4.40
N LEU A 24 11.75 -14.11 -5.58
CA LEU A 24 11.93 -13.23 -6.74
C LEU A 24 10.65 -12.46 -7.13
N PRO A 25 9.48 -13.11 -7.27
CA PRO A 25 8.24 -12.39 -7.57
C PRO A 25 7.83 -11.38 -6.48
N LEU A 26 8.06 -11.72 -5.20
CA LEU A 26 7.78 -10.82 -4.08
C LEU A 26 8.72 -9.60 -4.09
N SER A 27 10.00 -9.82 -4.37
CA SER A 27 10.99 -8.73 -4.44
C SER A 27 10.71 -7.79 -5.61
N LEU A 28 10.37 -8.33 -6.78
CA LEU A 28 9.96 -7.52 -7.93
C LEU A 28 8.70 -6.70 -7.62
N GLY A 29 7.72 -7.30 -6.93
CA GLY A 29 6.54 -6.60 -6.47
C GLY A 29 6.88 -5.46 -5.51
N GLY A 30 7.77 -5.69 -4.55
CA GLY A 30 8.28 -4.66 -3.64
C GLY A 30 8.98 -3.52 -4.38
N PHE A 31 9.78 -3.82 -5.40
CA PHE A 31 10.43 -2.82 -6.24
C PHE A 31 9.40 -1.94 -6.98
N LEU A 32 8.35 -2.53 -7.56
CA LEU A 32 7.28 -1.79 -8.21
C LEU A 32 6.58 -0.82 -7.25
N LEU A 33 6.37 -1.22 -6.00
CA LEU A 33 5.82 -0.33 -4.98
C LEU A 33 6.73 0.87 -4.67
N MET A 34 8.05 0.66 -4.65
CA MET A 34 9.01 1.74 -4.40
C MET A 34 9.05 2.77 -5.54
N LEU A 35 8.63 2.40 -6.75
CA LEU A 35 8.52 3.33 -7.88
C LEU A 35 7.27 4.24 -7.79
N SER A 36 6.27 3.87 -7.00
CA SER A 36 4.99 4.59 -6.97
C SER A 36 5.09 6.07 -6.58
N PRO A 37 5.87 6.49 -5.58
CA PRO A 37 6.04 7.91 -5.27
C PRO A 37 6.69 8.69 -6.42
N LEU A 38 7.65 8.07 -7.12
CA LEU A 38 8.33 8.69 -8.27
C LEU A 38 7.37 8.88 -9.45
N ILE A 39 6.54 7.88 -9.73
CA ILE A 39 5.52 7.97 -10.79
C ILE A 39 4.56 9.10 -10.46
N ILE A 40 4.01 9.15 -9.26
CA ILE A 40 3.08 10.21 -8.84
C ILE A 40 3.76 11.58 -8.96
N ALA A 41 4.98 11.72 -8.42
CA ALA A 41 5.71 12.99 -8.48
C ALA A 41 5.94 13.46 -9.92
N ALA A 42 6.23 12.53 -10.85
CA ALA A 42 6.40 12.86 -12.26
C ALA A 42 5.12 13.39 -12.91
N PHE A 43 3.94 12.91 -12.53
CA PHE A 43 2.66 13.41 -13.02
C PHE A 43 2.25 14.70 -12.32
N VAL A 44 2.42 14.80 -11.01
CA VAL A 44 2.16 16.02 -10.22
C VAL A 44 3.05 17.18 -10.71
N GLY A 45 4.32 16.88 -11.01
CA GLY A 45 5.26 17.86 -11.58
C GLY A 45 4.89 18.38 -12.97
N ARG A 46 3.95 17.76 -13.67
CA ARG A 46 3.39 18.22 -14.96
C ARG A 46 2.05 18.95 -14.82
N SER A 47 1.48 19.00 -13.60
CA SER A 47 0.24 19.75 -13.36
C SER A 47 0.50 21.24 -13.22
N ALA A 48 -0.57 22.05 -13.31
CA ALA A 48 -0.49 23.48 -13.00
C ALA A 48 0.01 23.68 -11.56
N ASP A 49 0.76 24.76 -11.31
CA ASP A 49 1.35 25.10 -10.01
C ASP A 49 2.16 23.94 -9.38
N SER A 50 2.93 23.24 -10.22
CA SER A 50 3.64 22.01 -9.89
C SER A 50 4.48 22.09 -8.62
N THR A 51 5.10 23.24 -8.32
CA THR A 51 5.92 23.44 -7.12
C THR A 51 5.08 23.31 -5.86
N ASP A 52 3.92 23.96 -5.80
CA ASP A 52 3.00 23.89 -4.66
C ASP A 52 2.36 22.50 -4.57
N MET A 53 1.99 21.91 -5.71
CA MET A 53 1.38 20.57 -5.75
C MET A 53 2.35 19.49 -5.26
N LEU A 54 3.63 19.56 -5.64
CA LEU A 54 4.67 18.65 -5.14
C LEU A 54 4.92 18.86 -3.64
N ALA A 55 4.96 20.11 -3.17
CA ALA A 55 5.11 20.39 -1.75
C ALA A 55 3.96 19.78 -0.93
N ILE A 56 2.71 19.98 -1.36
CA ILE A 56 1.54 19.36 -0.73
C ILE A 56 1.68 17.84 -0.70
N HIS A 57 2.06 17.23 -1.83
CA HIS A 57 2.20 15.79 -1.95
C HIS A 57 3.24 15.23 -0.97
N TYR A 58 4.46 15.78 -0.95
CA TYR A 58 5.53 15.28 -0.10
C TYR A 58 5.32 15.53 1.39
N VAL A 59 4.79 16.70 1.76
CA VAL A 59 4.43 17.01 3.16
C VAL A 59 3.37 16.05 3.66
N THR A 60 2.34 15.79 2.86
CA THR A 60 1.27 14.85 3.21
C THR A 60 1.79 13.41 3.32
N LEU A 61 2.62 12.97 2.36
CA LEU A 61 3.24 11.64 2.41
C LEU A 61 4.14 11.46 3.62
N GLY A 62 4.90 12.48 4.00
CA GLY A 62 5.82 12.43 5.14
C GLY A 62 5.12 12.04 6.43
N VAL A 63 3.88 12.47 6.62
CA VAL A 63 3.08 12.14 7.81
C VAL A 63 2.28 10.85 7.61
N ALA A 64 1.65 10.67 6.46
CA ALA A 64 0.71 9.57 6.24
C ALA A 64 1.40 8.23 5.94
N ASN A 65 2.51 8.21 5.19
CA ASN A 65 3.17 6.99 4.76
C ASN A 65 3.65 6.09 5.90
N PRO A 66 4.34 6.59 6.94
CA PRO A 66 4.78 5.72 8.03
C PRO A 66 3.62 4.95 8.67
N VAL A 67 2.47 5.63 8.83
CA VAL A 67 1.27 5.03 9.43
C VAL A 67 0.60 4.06 8.45
N ALA A 68 0.53 4.40 7.17
CA ALA A 68 0.00 3.53 6.12
C ALA A 68 0.82 2.24 5.98
N TYR A 69 2.16 2.32 6.05
CA TYR A 69 3.02 1.14 6.07
C TYR A 69 2.87 0.30 7.34
N ALA A 70 2.61 0.94 8.50
CA ALA A 70 2.26 0.22 9.72
C ALA A 70 0.96 -0.58 9.54
N ALA A 71 -0.06 0.01 8.89
CA ALA A 71 -1.31 -0.67 8.58
C ALA A 71 -1.11 -1.87 7.63
N LEU A 72 -0.17 -1.79 6.68
CA LEU A 72 0.17 -2.88 5.77
C LEU A 72 0.78 -4.09 6.51
N ARG A 73 1.33 -3.90 7.74
CA ARG A 73 1.81 -4.99 8.62
C ARG A 73 0.70 -5.95 9.06
N MET A 74 -0.53 -5.72 8.65
CA MET A 74 -1.59 -6.73 8.74
C MET A 74 -1.27 -8.02 7.98
N GLN A 75 -0.32 -7.98 7.02
CA GLN A 75 0.12 -9.15 6.26
C GLN A 75 0.70 -10.28 7.14
N PRO A 76 1.72 -10.07 7.99
CA PRO A 76 2.21 -11.13 8.89
C PRO A 76 1.15 -11.61 9.88
N VAL A 77 0.24 -10.74 10.34
CA VAL A 77 -0.88 -11.14 11.19
C VAL A 77 -1.76 -12.16 10.46
N ALA A 78 -2.11 -11.90 9.21
CA ALA A 78 -2.92 -12.82 8.41
C ALA A 78 -2.20 -14.14 8.08
N ILE A 79 -0.87 -14.14 8.00
CA ILE A 79 -0.07 -15.37 7.83
C ILE A 79 -0.12 -16.23 9.10
N GLN A 80 0.00 -15.60 10.27
CA GLN A 80 0.06 -16.30 11.55
C GLN A 80 -1.31 -16.81 12.01
N PHE A 81 -2.34 -15.99 11.87
CA PHE A 81 -3.72 -16.31 12.26
C PHE A 81 -4.53 -16.74 11.03
N ARG A 82 -4.18 -17.90 10.44
CA ARG A 82 -4.88 -18.43 9.26
C ARG A 82 -6.37 -18.60 9.56
N PRO A 83 -7.24 -18.06 8.71
CA PRO A 83 -8.67 -18.32 8.85
C PRO A 83 -8.97 -19.77 8.46
N GLU A 84 -9.18 -20.64 9.44
CA GLU A 84 -9.55 -22.06 9.23
C GLU A 84 -11.03 -22.23 8.94
N TYR A 85 -11.86 -21.35 9.48
CA TYR A 85 -13.32 -21.34 9.31
C TYR A 85 -13.79 -19.91 9.26
N ASP A 86 -15.00 -19.57 8.92
CA ASP A 86 -15.67 -18.23 8.96
C ASP A 86 -14.83 -17.05 9.53
N GLY A 87 -13.66 -17.36 9.97
CA GLY A 87 -12.62 -16.56 10.56
C GLY A 87 -12.13 -15.43 9.67
N ASP A 88 -12.42 -15.49 8.38
CA ASP A 88 -12.07 -14.41 7.49
C ASP A 88 -12.86 -13.12 7.82
N ARG A 89 -14.09 -13.22 8.29
CA ARG A 89 -14.88 -12.05 8.74
C ARG A 89 -14.29 -11.41 10.00
N ARG A 90 -13.83 -12.20 10.96
CA ARG A 90 -13.18 -11.67 12.18
C ARG A 90 -11.87 -11.00 11.87
N LEU A 91 -11.06 -11.63 11.02
CA LEU A 91 -9.78 -11.06 10.60
C LEU A 91 -9.98 -9.80 9.73
N LEU A 92 -11.04 -9.76 8.90
CA LEU A 92 -11.42 -8.56 8.15
C LEU A 92 -11.86 -7.43 9.09
N ALA A 93 -12.74 -7.73 10.05
CA ALA A 93 -13.19 -6.75 11.04
C ALA A 93 -12.00 -6.18 11.85
N TYR A 94 -11.08 -7.06 12.26
CA TYR A 94 -9.85 -6.65 12.94
C TYR A 94 -8.99 -5.76 12.05
N ALA A 95 -8.79 -6.11 10.77
CA ALA A 95 -8.02 -5.30 9.83
C ALA A 95 -8.65 -3.91 9.63
N ILE A 96 -9.97 -3.83 9.49
CA ILE A 96 -10.69 -2.56 9.37
C ILE A 96 -10.53 -1.73 10.64
N ALA A 97 -10.73 -2.34 11.82
CA ALA A 97 -10.61 -1.65 13.10
C ALA A 97 -9.18 -1.15 13.33
N ALA A 98 -8.16 -1.99 13.09
CA ALA A 98 -6.76 -1.61 13.22
C ALA A 98 -6.39 -0.49 12.24
N GLY A 99 -6.85 -0.58 10.99
CA GLY A 99 -6.66 0.47 9.99
C GLY A 99 -7.35 1.78 10.37
N ALA A 100 -8.56 1.72 10.93
CA ALA A 100 -9.28 2.89 11.41
C ALA A 100 -8.56 3.57 12.58
N VAL A 101 -8.11 2.80 13.57
CA VAL A 101 -7.34 3.32 14.72
C VAL A 101 -6.03 3.98 14.24
N LEU A 102 -5.28 3.32 13.36
CA LEU A 102 -4.08 3.91 12.77
C LEU A 102 -4.38 5.16 11.96
N GLY A 103 -5.50 5.20 11.23
CA GLY A 103 -5.94 6.35 10.45
C GLY A 103 -6.25 7.58 11.31
N LEU A 104 -6.57 7.43 12.60
CA LEU A 104 -6.77 8.56 13.50
C LEU A 104 -5.49 9.40 13.68
N ILE A 105 -4.30 8.79 13.52
CA ILE A 105 -3.03 9.52 13.65
C ILE A 105 -2.89 10.59 12.55
N PRO A 106 -2.88 10.26 11.24
CA PRO A 106 -2.83 11.29 10.21
C PRO A 106 -4.08 12.17 10.22
N PHE A 107 -5.26 11.66 10.60
CA PHE A 107 -6.47 12.45 10.73
C PHE A 107 -6.32 13.57 11.75
N ALA A 108 -5.65 13.34 12.87
CA ALA A 108 -5.40 14.36 13.88
C ALA A 108 -4.66 15.58 13.31
N PHE A 109 -3.76 15.36 12.32
CA PHE A 109 -3.05 16.44 11.64
C PHE A 109 -3.91 17.24 10.64
N SER A 110 -5.10 16.73 10.30
CA SER A 110 -6.07 17.50 9.51
C SER A 110 -6.85 18.53 10.35
N LEU A 111 -6.85 18.37 11.68
CA LEU A 111 -7.54 19.29 12.59
C LEU A 111 -6.77 20.62 12.68
N PRO A 112 -7.45 21.77 12.66
CA PRO A 112 -6.80 23.08 12.68
C PRO A 112 -5.78 23.22 13.82
N CYS A 113 -6.16 22.83 15.04
CA CYS A 113 -5.32 22.96 16.22
C CYS A 113 -3.94 22.28 16.07
N ILE A 114 -3.92 21.03 15.56
CA ILE A 114 -2.68 20.26 15.40
C ILE A 114 -2.01 20.57 14.06
N GLY A 115 -2.80 20.67 12.99
CA GLY A 115 -2.30 20.92 11.64
C GLY A 115 -1.64 22.29 11.49
N ASP A 116 -2.22 23.34 12.04
CA ASP A 116 -1.65 24.69 11.97
C ASP A 116 -0.35 24.79 12.78
N TRP A 117 -0.31 24.14 13.94
CA TRP A 117 0.92 24.07 14.74
C TRP A 117 2.01 23.27 14.00
N TYR A 118 1.69 22.06 13.52
CA TYR A 118 2.68 21.16 12.93
C TYR A 118 3.12 21.64 11.54
N PHE A 119 2.18 21.89 10.63
CA PHE A 119 2.52 22.28 9.27
C PHE A 119 2.90 23.75 9.18
N GLY A 120 2.17 24.64 9.87
CA GLY A 120 2.40 26.08 9.81
C GLY A 120 3.61 26.52 10.61
N HIS A 121 3.72 26.08 11.87
CA HIS A 121 4.77 26.56 12.76
C HIS A 121 6.04 25.68 12.73
N TYR A 122 5.89 24.35 12.76
CA TYR A 122 7.06 23.45 12.83
C TYR A 122 7.67 23.19 11.45
N GLN A 123 6.87 22.91 10.43
CA GLN A 123 7.35 22.66 9.06
C GLN A 123 7.46 23.91 8.19
N ASN A 124 6.97 25.07 8.65
CA ASN A 124 6.94 26.32 7.89
C ASN A 124 6.30 26.20 6.49
N VAL A 125 5.22 25.44 6.39
CA VAL A 125 4.46 25.31 5.15
C VAL A 125 3.84 26.66 4.80
N PRO A 126 3.96 27.16 3.55
CA PRO A 126 3.38 28.43 3.15
C PRO A 126 1.88 28.51 3.44
N PRO A 127 1.36 29.63 4.02
CA PRO A 127 -0.05 29.76 4.37
C PRO A 127 -1.02 29.46 3.21
N ARG A 128 -0.62 29.78 1.96
CA ARG A 128 -1.44 29.59 0.75
C ARG A 128 -1.78 28.12 0.47
N ILE A 129 -0.96 27.16 0.92
CA ILE A 129 -1.18 25.71 0.68
C ILE A 129 -1.57 24.96 1.96
N LEU A 130 -1.52 25.60 3.11
CA LEU A 130 -1.70 24.96 4.43
C LEU A 130 -3.05 24.25 4.55
N ASP A 131 -4.14 24.91 4.15
CA ASP A 131 -5.49 24.32 4.21
C ASP A 131 -5.62 23.13 3.24
N THR A 132 -4.95 23.21 2.09
CA THR A 132 -4.93 22.10 1.14
C THR A 132 -4.16 20.91 1.69
N VAL A 133 -3.05 21.13 2.42
CA VAL A 133 -2.29 20.06 3.10
C VAL A 133 -3.16 19.40 4.16
N LYS A 134 -3.85 20.17 5.01
CA LYS A 134 -4.78 19.64 6.02
C LYS A 134 -5.92 18.81 5.40
N LEU A 135 -6.49 19.30 4.30
CA LEU A 135 -7.52 18.56 3.57
C LEU A 135 -6.97 17.27 2.98
N ALA A 136 -5.82 17.33 2.31
CA ALA A 136 -5.17 16.19 1.71
C ALA A 136 -4.86 15.10 2.74
N ILE A 137 -4.28 15.46 3.90
CA ILE A 137 -3.95 14.48 4.94
C ILE A 137 -5.21 13.87 5.58
N GLY A 138 -6.29 14.65 5.73
CA GLY A 138 -7.58 14.13 6.16
C GLY A 138 -8.13 13.04 5.24
N ILE A 139 -7.97 13.20 3.92
CA ILE A 139 -8.36 12.18 2.94
C ILE A 139 -7.39 10.99 3.01
N TYR A 140 -6.08 11.25 3.13
CA TYR A 140 -5.07 10.19 3.27
C TYR A 140 -5.27 9.31 4.51
N SER A 141 -5.93 9.79 5.57
CA SER A 141 -6.18 9.01 6.76
C SER A 141 -6.95 7.71 6.49
N PHE A 142 -7.85 7.72 5.50
CA PHE A 142 -8.61 6.54 5.09
C PHE A 142 -7.77 5.46 4.42
N ILE A 143 -6.58 5.81 3.92
CA ILE A 143 -5.70 4.85 3.26
C ILE A 143 -5.22 3.76 4.22
N CYS A 144 -5.14 4.06 5.52
CA CYS A 144 -4.74 3.09 6.54
C CYS A 144 -5.69 1.89 6.58
N ILE A 145 -7.01 2.12 6.42
CA ILE A 145 -8.00 1.05 6.35
C ILE A 145 -7.77 0.21 5.08
N ILE A 146 -7.57 0.88 3.94
CA ILE A 146 -7.36 0.21 2.66
C ILE A 146 -6.07 -0.63 2.70
N HIS A 147 -4.98 -0.11 3.26
CA HIS A 147 -3.73 -0.83 3.42
C HIS A 147 -3.82 -2.00 4.40
N ALA A 148 -4.58 -1.88 5.50
CA ALA A 148 -4.81 -2.98 6.42
C ALA A 148 -5.60 -4.13 5.75
N VAL A 149 -6.66 -3.81 5.01
CA VAL A 149 -7.45 -4.79 4.24
C VAL A 149 -6.60 -5.43 3.13
N ARG A 150 -5.80 -4.64 2.42
CA ARG A 150 -4.84 -5.13 1.44
C ARG A 150 -3.81 -6.06 2.07
N GLY A 151 -3.17 -5.65 3.17
CA GLY A 151 -2.19 -6.46 3.89
C GLY A 151 -2.78 -7.81 4.31
N ARG A 152 -4.03 -7.82 4.80
CA ARG A 152 -4.73 -9.05 5.14
C ARG A 152 -4.84 -10.00 3.95
N ILE A 153 -5.30 -9.52 2.78
CA ILE A 153 -5.53 -10.40 1.63
C ILE A 153 -4.22 -10.88 1.00
N GLU A 154 -3.19 -10.04 0.97
CA GLU A 154 -1.84 -10.43 0.56
C GLU A 154 -1.24 -11.47 1.54
N GLY A 155 -1.50 -11.33 2.85
CA GLY A 155 -1.11 -12.31 3.87
C GLY A 155 -1.78 -13.66 3.68
N ILE A 156 -3.07 -13.69 3.33
CA ILE A 156 -3.79 -14.92 3.01
C ILE A 156 -3.19 -15.59 1.75
N ALA A 157 -2.86 -14.79 0.72
CA ALA A 157 -2.22 -15.29 -0.49
C ALA A 157 -0.84 -15.90 -0.20
N ALA A 158 -0.04 -15.23 0.63
CA ALA A 158 1.27 -15.72 1.06
C ALA A 158 1.16 -17.00 1.91
N ALA A 159 0.21 -17.06 2.85
CA ALA A 159 -0.05 -18.25 3.66
C ALA A 159 -0.48 -19.46 2.82
N ARG A 160 -1.15 -19.22 1.69
CA ARG A 160 -1.51 -20.25 0.70
C ARG A 160 -0.37 -20.62 -0.27
N LYS A 161 0.83 -20.07 -0.07
CA LYS A 161 2.01 -20.25 -0.94
C LYS A 161 1.73 -19.85 -2.40
N CYS A 162 1.01 -18.76 -2.64
CA CYS A 162 0.67 -18.23 -3.96
C CYS A 162 1.43 -16.91 -4.26
N PRO A 163 2.78 -16.91 -4.41
CA PRO A 163 3.55 -15.68 -4.61
C PRO A 163 3.20 -14.94 -5.91
N LYS A 164 2.84 -15.68 -6.96
CA LYS A 164 2.38 -15.11 -8.24
C LYS A 164 1.12 -14.24 -8.06
N THR A 165 0.22 -14.65 -7.16
CA THR A 165 -0.99 -13.87 -6.84
C THR A 165 -0.63 -12.53 -6.20
N VAL A 166 0.34 -12.51 -5.29
CA VAL A 166 0.83 -11.27 -4.68
C VAL A 166 1.49 -10.38 -5.72
N MET A 167 2.35 -10.95 -6.58
CA MET A 167 2.99 -10.21 -7.68
C MET A 167 1.95 -9.60 -8.64
N ALA A 168 0.92 -10.35 -9.03
CA ALA A 168 -0.15 -9.83 -9.86
C ALA A 168 -0.89 -8.66 -9.20
N GLY A 169 -1.08 -8.71 -7.87
CA GLY A 169 -1.58 -7.59 -7.09
C GLY A 169 -0.70 -6.35 -7.18
N GLN A 170 0.63 -6.51 -7.12
CA GLN A 170 1.57 -5.41 -7.24
C GLN A 170 1.58 -4.80 -8.66
N ILE A 171 1.46 -5.63 -9.69
CA ILE A 171 1.28 -5.17 -11.07
C ILE A 171 -0.03 -4.38 -11.19
N ALA A 172 -1.14 -4.89 -10.65
CA ALA A 172 -2.41 -4.20 -10.64
C ALA A 172 -2.35 -2.86 -9.89
N TYR A 173 -1.57 -2.79 -8.80
CA TYR A 173 -1.27 -1.55 -8.09
C TYR A 173 -0.63 -0.52 -9.04
N THR A 174 0.48 -0.90 -9.66
CA THR A 174 1.26 0.01 -10.53
C THR A 174 0.45 0.45 -11.75
N VAL A 175 -0.29 -0.47 -12.37
CA VAL A 175 -1.17 -0.17 -13.51
C VAL A 175 -2.30 0.76 -13.06
N GLY A 176 -2.99 0.47 -11.96
CA GLY A 176 -4.07 1.31 -11.43
C GLY A 176 -3.59 2.72 -11.11
N LEU A 177 -2.42 2.85 -10.47
CA LEU A 177 -1.79 4.12 -10.17
C LEU A 177 -1.48 4.90 -11.45
N PHE A 178 -0.81 4.27 -12.41
CA PHE A 178 -0.40 4.89 -13.66
C PHE A 178 -1.60 5.32 -14.51
N CYS A 179 -2.61 4.45 -14.66
CA CYS A 179 -3.84 4.76 -15.38
C CYS A 179 -4.60 5.93 -14.73
N THR A 180 -4.68 5.97 -13.40
CA THR A 180 -5.32 7.10 -12.69
C THR A 180 -4.61 8.41 -13.01
N CYS A 181 -3.28 8.44 -12.93
CA CYS A 181 -2.50 9.63 -13.27
C CYS A 181 -2.68 10.04 -14.73
N LEU A 182 -2.65 9.09 -15.68
CA LEU A 182 -2.84 9.34 -17.10
C LEU A 182 -4.21 9.93 -17.44
N VAL A 183 -5.26 9.45 -16.77
CA VAL A 183 -6.64 9.93 -17.00
C VAL A 183 -6.84 11.31 -16.38
N MET A 184 -6.33 11.54 -15.18
CA MET A 184 -6.61 12.78 -14.45
C MET A 184 -5.78 13.97 -14.91
N LEU A 185 -4.56 13.76 -15.43
CA LEU A 185 -3.68 14.84 -15.88
C LEU A 185 -4.29 15.67 -17.02
N PRO A 186 -4.79 15.08 -18.15
CA PRO A 186 -5.36 15.84 -19.26
C PRO A 186 -6.67 16.54 -18.90
N LEU A 187 -7.33 16.14 -17.80
CA LEU A 187 -8.55 16.80 -17.31
C LEU A 187 -8.26 18.12 -16.57
N GLY A 188 -6.99 18.53 -16.46
CA GLY A 188 -6.61 19.76 -15.76
C GLY A 188 -6.85 19.72 -14.26
N ILE A 189 -6.91 18.52 -13.65
CA ILE A 189 -7.15 18.35 -12.23
C ILE A 189 -5.90 18.73 -11.45
N ALA A 190 -6.07 19.47 -10.35
CA ALA A 190 -4.97 19.89 -9.48
C ALA A 190 -4.10 18.71 -9.05
N GLY A 191 -2.77 18.86 -9.12
CA GLY A 191 -1.80 17.78 -8.92
C GLY A 191 -1.95 17.02 -7.60
N TRP A 192 -2.27 17.70 -6.50
CA TRP A 192 -2.50 17.05 -5.22
C TRP A 192 -3.72 16.08 -5.25
N LYS A 193 -4.78 16.41 -6.02
CA LYS A 193 -5.94 15.52 -6.19
C LYS A 193 -5.56 14.29 -7.00
N ILE A 194 -4.71 14.46 -8.03
CA ILE A 194 -4.17 13.33 -8.81
C ILE A 194 -3.42 12.39 -7.88
N ALA A 195 -2.53 12.93 -7.03
CA ALA A 195 -1.75 12.15 -6.09
C ALA A 195 -2.63 11.37 -5.10
N VAL A 196 -3.56 12.06 -4.43
CA VAL A 196 -4.47 11.44 -3.45
C VAL A 196 -5.31 10.35 -4.09
N THR A 197 -5.91 10.61 -5.26
CA THR A 197 -6.75 9.64 -5.95
C THR A 197 -5.93 8.42 -6.39
N ALA A 198 -4.75 8.62 -6.96
CA ALA A 198 -3.89 7.53 -7.40
C ALA A 198 -3.47 6.61 -6.25
N ILE A 199 -3.11 7.18 -5.09
CA ILE A 199 -2.72 6.42 -3.90
C ILE A 199 -3.90 5.66 -3.28
N ILE A 200 -5.13 6.14 -3.43
CA ILE A 200 -6.33 5.42 -2.98
C ILE A 200 -6.71 4.30 -3.96
N VAL A 201 -6.73 4.60 -5.26
CA VAL A 201 -7.15 3.65 -6.29
C VAL A 201 -6.19 2.47 -6.41
N ALA A 202 -4.88 2.71 -6.37
CA ALA A 202 -3.88 1.67 -6.57
C ALA A 202 -3.99 0.48 -5.59
N PRO A 203 -4.07 0.65 -4.26
CA PRO A 203 -4.23 -0.47 -3.34
C PRO A 203 -5.60 -1.13 -3.43
N VAL A 204 -6.65 -0.41 -3.87
CA VAL A 204 -7.96 -1.01 -4.17
C VAL A 204 -7.83 -1.96 -5.36
N CYS A 205 -7.16 -1.56 -6.44
CA CYS A 205 -6.87 -2.43 -7.57
C CYS A 205 -6.10 -3.68 -7.15
N THR A 206 -5.08 -3.54 -6.28
CA THR A 206 -4.36 -4.68 -5.70
C THR A 206 -5.32 -5.63 -4.98
N THR A 207 -6.13 -5.09 -4.09
CA THR A 207 -7.06 -5.88 -3.27
C THR A 207 -8.02 -6.68 -4.14
N ILE A 208 -8.59 -6.04 -5.16
CA ILE A 208 -9.48 -6.68 -6.14
C ILE A 208 -8.75 -7.77 -6.92
N ALA A 209 -7.56 -7.49 -7.44
CA ALA A 209 -6.79 -8.44 -8.23
C ALA A 209 -6.39 -9.68 -7.42
N VAL A 210 -5.87 -9.49 -6.20
CA VAL A 210 -5.49 -10.60 -5.31
C VAL A 210 -6.72 -11.42 -4.93
N TYR A 211 -7.83 -10.76 -4.57
CA TYR A 211 -9.08 -11.44 -4.22
C TYR A 211 -9.62 -12.26 -5.39
N ALA A 212 -9.67 -11.68 -6.58
CA ALA A 212 -10.10 -12.38 -7.79
C ALA A 212 -9.25 -13.63 -8.07
N MET A 213 -7.92 -13.50 -8.02
CA MET A 213 -7.01 -14.62 -8.23
C MET A 213 -7.12 -15.70 -7.15
N LEU A 214 -7.37 -15.34 -5.90
CA LEU A 214 -7.58 -16.31 -4.82
C LEU A 214 -8.86 -17.14 -4.99
N ASN A 215 -9.84 -16.64 -5.73
CA ASN A 215 -11.09 -17.33 -6.00
C ASN A 215 -11.07 -18.14 -7.31
N LEU A 216 -10.00 -18.03 -8.12
CA LEU A 216 -9.85 -18.86 -9.33
C LEU A 216 -9.62 -20.34 -8.98
N PRO A 217 -10.06 -21.28 -9.82
CA PRO A 217 -9.77 -22.72 -9.67
C PRO A 217 -8.26 -22.97 -9.56
N LYS A 218 -7.88 -23.99 -8.76
CA LYS A 218 -6.45 -24.31 -8.52
C LYS A 218 -5.67 -24.57 -9.81
N SER A 219 -6.30 -25.10 -10.85
CA SER A 219 -5.67 -25.38 -12.16
C SER A 219 -5.09 -24.14 -12.85
N VAL A 220 -5.63 -22.96 -12.61
CA VAL A 220 -5.18 -21.68 -13.23
C VAL A 220 -4.13 -20.96 -12.38
N ARG A 221 -4.00 -21.33 -11.08
CA ARG A 221 -3.07 -20.67 -10.15
C ARG A 221 -1.63 -21.16 -10.24
N THR A 222 -1.41 -22.33 -10.82
CA THR A 222 -0.11 -23.05 -10.82
C THR A 222 0.66 -22.92 -12.13
N THR A 223 0.03 -22.49 -13.20
CA THR A 223 0.68 -22.13 -14.46
C THR A 223 1.22 -20.71 -14.42
#